data_4932698f58d1321a79250103cbb4ffef
#
_entry.id   4932698f58d1321a79250103cbb4ffef
#
_cell.length_a   1.000
_cell.length_b   1.000
_cell.length_c   1.000
_cell.angle_alpha   90.00
_cell.angle_beta   90.00
_cell.angle_gamma   90.00
#
_symmetry.space_group_name_H-M   'P 1'
#
loop_
_entity.id
_entity.type
_entity.pdbx_description
1 polymer ?
#
loop_
_entity_poly.entity_id
_entity_poly.type
_entity_poly.pdbx_seq_one_letter_code
_entity_poly.pdbx_strand_id
1 'polypeptide(L)'
;MREQNSAITMNRRETLRLSLVAALTGTSAIPGKSQAMQDIDMRAISLPEMPPKPPEDVAAKLLPGFAHTEVRTSGATIPVFHKGDGPPVLLLHGYPETHVTWHKVAPRLAKRFSVYVPDLRGYGDSSRPADGDRHVNYSFRAMALDQIETMRHFGHEQFLVGAHDRGARVAHRLCLDFPKSVKKVCLMDIAPTLTMYRQTNQEFATKYMWWFFLIQAAPLPEHLIGLDPQYYLGEILKRAEQDAGSPHA
;
A
#
# COMPACT_ATOMS: atom_id res chain seq x y z
N MET A 1 -8.63 -48.11 -43.87
CA MET A 1 -8.81 -47.72 -42.47
C MET A 1 -7.75 -46.71 -42.13
N ARG A 2 -8.11 -45.42 -42.04
CA ARG A 2 -7.23 -44.33 -41.57
C ARG A 2 -7.83 -43.85 -40.27
N GLU A 3 -7.11 -44.10 -39.17
CA GLU A 3 -7.44 -43.54 -37.88
C GLU A 3 -7.09 -42.05 -37.91
N GLN A 4 -8.10 -41.21 -37.67
CA GLN A 4 -7.93 -39.79 -37.46
C GLN A 4 -7.57 -39.57 -35.97
N ASN A 5 -6.31 -39.23 -35.71
CA ASN A 5 -5.87 -38.69 -34.44
C ASN A 5 -6.35 -37.24 -34.34
N SER A 6 -7.49 -36.98 -33.70
CA SER A 6 -7.93 -35.64 -33.34
C SER A 6 -7.21 -35.20 -32.06
N ALA A 7 -6.19 -34.41 -32.19
CA ALA A 7 -5.59 -33.73 -31.06
C ALA A 7 -6.59 -32.72 -30.48
N ILE A 8 -7.08 -32.98 -29.27
CA ILE A 8 -7.96 -32.08 -28.53
C ILE A 8 -7.11 -30.91 -28.07
N THR A 9 -7.24 -29.80 -28.76
CA THR A 9 -6.61 -28.53 -28.35
C THR A 9 -7.49 -27.89 -27.27
N MET A 10 -7.14 -28.13 -26.02
CA MET A 10 -7.80 -27.47 -24.89
C MET A 10 -7.40 -25.99 -24.82
N ASN A 11 -8.38 -25.11 -24.68
CA ASN A 11 -8.12 -23.70 -24.54
C ASN A 11 -7.65 -23.37 -23.08
N ARG A 12 -6.98 -22.24 -22.90
CA ARG A 12 -6.42 -21.80 -21.61
C ARG A 12 -7.43 -21.82 -20.43
N ARG A 13 -8.73 -21.63 -20.71
CA ARG A 13 -9.78 -21.62 -19.69
C ARG A 13 -10.13 -23.03 -19.21
N GLU A 14 -10.06 -24.03 -20.08
CA GLU A 14 -10.32 -25.42 -19.75
C GLU A 14 -9.17 -26.05 -18.96
N THR A 15 -7.93 -25.69 -19.29
CA THR A 15 -6.75 -26.12 -18.52
C THR A 15 -6.78 -25.59 -17.09
N LEU A 16 -7.19 -24.33 -16.88
CA LEU A 16 -7.36 -23.73 -15.54
C LEU A 16 -8.50 -24.38 -14.75
N ARG A 17 -9.61 -24.75 -15.39
CA ARG A 17 -10.74 -25.45 -14.72
C ARG A 17 -10.36 -26.83 -14.23
N LEU A 18 -9.65 -27.62 -15.02
CA LEU A 18 -9.20 -28.96 -14.63
C LEU A 18 -8.18 -28.93 -13.48
N SER A 19 -7.29 -27.96 -13.45
CA SER A 19 -6.35 -27.77 -12.34
C SER A 19 -7.05 -27.38 -11.03
N LEU A 20 -8.13 -26.60 -11.10
CA LEU A 20 -8.89 -26.17 -9.92
C LEU A 20 -9.77 -27.30 -9.36
N VAL A 21 -10.34 -28.15 -10.20
CA VAL A 21 -11.18 -29.28 -9.77
C VAL A 21 -10.33 -30.36 -9.08
N ALA A 22 -9.11 -30.62 -9.53
CA ALA A 22 -8.20 -31.54 -8.87
C ALA A 22 -7.77 -31.09 -7.46
N ALA A 23 -7.79 -29.79 -7.17
CA ALA A 23 -7.48 -29.23 -5.85
C ALA A 23 -8.64 -29.31 -4.86
N LEU A 24 -9.89 -29.49 -5.33
CA LEU A 24 -11.10 -29.48 -4.49
C LEU A 24 -11.64 -30.87 -4.13
N THR A 25 -11.21 -31.92 -4.81
CA THR A 25 -11.60 -33.32 -4.50
C THR A 25 -10.51 -34.01 -3.69
N GLY A 26 -10.31 -33.60 -2.46
CA GLY A 26 -9.29 -34.12 -1.55
C GLY A 26 -9.41 -35.60 -1.25
N THR A 27 -8.86 -36.44 -2.12
CA THR A 27 -8.47 -37.83 -1.83
C THR A 27 -7.31 -38.23 -2.74
N SER A 28 -6.12 -37.74 -2.41
CA SER A 28 -4.89 -38.52 -2.55
C SER A 28 -3.79 -37.78 -1.75
N ALA A 29 -3.24 -38.50 -0.79
CA ALA A 29 -2.01 -38.11 -0.11
C ALA A 29 -0.96 -37.79 -1.19
N ILE A 30 -0.57 -36.53 -1.30
CA ILE A 30 0.62 -36.14 -2.06
C ILE A 30 1.81 -36.63 -1.24
N PRO A 31 2.55 -37.65 -1.67
CA PRO A 31 3.75 -38.05 -0.97
C PRO A 31 4.82 -37.00 -1.23
N GLY A 32 5.30 -36.40 -0.16
CA GLY A 32 6.48 -35.56 -0.19
C GLY A 32 6.15 -34.11 -0.53
N LYS A 33 6.14 -33.26 0.50
CA LYS A 33 6.48 -31.85 0.30
C LYS A 33 7.82 -31.86 -0.42
N SER A 34 7.84 -31.36 -1.64
CA SER A 34 9.04 -31.31 -2.45
C SER A 34 10.14 -30.64 -1.63
N GLN A 35 11.25 -31.34 -1.40
CA GLN A 35 12.47 -30.81 -0.77
C GLN A 35 12.87 -29.48 -1.41
N ALA A 36 12.56 -29.28 -2.67
CA ALA A 36 12.79 -28.06 -3.43
C ALA A 36 12.09 -26.80 -2.87
N MET A 37 11.00 -26.94 -2.08
CA MET A 37 10.36 -25.80 -1.43
C MET A 37 11.00 -25.43 -0.08
N GLN A 38 11.82 -26.32 0.50
CA GLN A 38 12.51 -26.07 1.78
C GLN A 38 13.89 -25.42 1.58
N ASP A 39 14.44 -25.48 0.36
CA ASP A 39 15.81 -25.01 0.06
C ASP A 39 15.86 -23.62 -0.59
N ILE A 40 14.72 -22.91 -0.70
CA ILE A 40 14.75 -21.51 -1.13
C ILE A 40 15.24 -20.68 0.05
N ASP A 41 16.54 -20.38 0.03
CA ASP A 41 17.11 -19.40 0.96
C ASP A 41 16.52 -18.01 0.64
N MET A 42 15.51 -17.63 1.41
CA MET A 42 14.86 -16.33 1.33
C MET A 42 15.84 -15.15 1.50
N ARG A 43 17.05 -15.42 2.06
CA ARG A 43 18.13 -14.43 2.20
C ARG A 43 18.95 -14.26 0.92
N ALA A 44 18.84 -15.21 -0.02
CA ALA A 44 19.52 -15.15 -1.32
C ALA A 44 18.70 -14.42 -2.40
N ILE A 45 17.46 -14.01 -2.13
CA ILE A 45 16.70 -13.15 -3.02
C ILE A 45 17.26 -11.74 -2.86
N SER A 46 18.27 -11.43 -3.66
CA SER A 46 18.72 -10.05 -3.85
C SER A 46 17.57 -9.27 -4.48
N LEU A 47 16.91 -8.42 -3.70
CA LEU A 47 16.01 -7.44 -4.28
C LEU A 47 16.84 -6.57 -5.23
N PRO A 48 16.33 -6.24 -6.43
CA PRO A 48 17.03 -5.34 -7.34
C PRO A 48 17.38 -4.05 -6.59
N GLU A 49 18.59 -3.55 -6.81
CA GLU A 49 18.99 -2.26 -6.24
C GLU A 49 17.91 -1.22 -6.58
N MET A 50 17.40 -0.58 -5.54
CA MET A 50 16.44 0.49 -5.74
C MET A 50 17.06 1.56 -6.63
N PRO A 51 16.31 2.11 -7.60
CA PRO A 51 16.81 3.22 -8.39
C PRO A 51 17.30 4.33 -7.44
N PRO A 52 18.35 5.06 -7.82
CA PRO A 52 18.89 6.12 -7.00
C PRO A 52 17.78 7.09 -6.62
N LYS A 53 17.80 7.53 -5.35
CA LYS A 53 16.86 8.53 -4.83
C LYS A 53 16.78 9.70 -5.82
N PRO A 54 15.58 10.14 -6.24
CA PRO A 54 15.46 11.32 -7.09
C PRO A 54 16.17 12.50 -6.41
N PRO A 55 16.78 13.39 -7.19
CA PRO A 55 17.46 14.55 -6.63
C PRO A 55 16.55 15.28 -5.63
N GLU A 56 17.10 15.71 -4.50
CA GLU A 56 16.34 16.44 -3.43
C GLU A 56 15.54 17.65 -3.96
N ASP A 57 15.95 18.17 -5.09
CA ASP A 57 15.31 19.28 -5.81
C ASP A 57 13.87 18.98 -6.30
N VAL A 58 13.47 17.74 -6.48
CA VAL A 58 12.10 17.40 -6.95
C VAL A 58 11.08 17.62 -5.85
N ALA A 59 11.36 17.20 -4.61
CA ALA A 59 10.45 17.42 -3.49
C ALA A 59 10.30 18.93 -3.18
N ALA A 60 11.40 19.69 -3.25
CA ALA A 60 11.38 21.16 -3.07
C ALA A 60 10.55 21.89 -4.14
N LYS A 61 10.56 21.38 -5.39
CA LYS A 61 9.73 21.92 -6.48
C LYS A 61 8.24 21.63 -6.30
N LEU A 62 7.90 20.45 -5.78
CA LEU A 62 6.52 19.99 -5.64
C LEU A 62 5.85 20.51 -4.36
N LEU A 63 6.62 20.76 -3.30
CA LEU A 63 6.15 21.34 -2.03
C LEU A 63 6.93 22.63 -1.71
N PRO A 64 6.74 23.72 -2.47
CA PRO A 64 7.55 24.91 -2.35
C PRO A 64 7.42 25.58 -0.99
N GLY A 65 8.57 25.78 -0.32
CA GLY A 65 8.66 26.41 0.99
C GLY A 65 8.11 25.58 2.15
N PHE A 66 7.92 24.28 1.96
CA PHE A 66 7.74 23.36 3.08
C PHE A 66 9.09 23.07 3.72
N ALA A 67 9.12 23.08 5.05
CA ALA A 67 10.25 22.58 5.82
C ALA A 67 10.18 21.05 5.83
N HIS A 68 11.34 20.40 5.97
CA HIS A 68 11.48 18.96 6.10
C HIS A 68 12.06 18.62 7.48
N THR A 69 11.44 17.67 8.18
CA THR A 69 11.88 17.20 9.49
C THR A 69 11.79 15.67 9.54
N GLU A 70 12.86 15.02 9.97
CA GLU A 70 12.83 13.58 10.27
C GLU A 70 12.37 13.38 11.72
N VAL A 71 11.24 12.71 11.89
CA VAL A 71 10.68 12.37 13.19
C VAL A 71 10.98 10.91 13.52
N ARG A 72 11.69 10.68 14.62
CA ARG A 72 11.89 9.32 15.15
C ARG A 72 10.70 8.94 16.01
N THR A 73 9.92 7.98 15.54
CA THR A 73 8.86 7.34 16.29
C THR A 73 9.38 6.10 17.03
N SER A 74 8.56 5.48 17.85
CA SER A 74 8.91 4.23 18.53
C SER A 74 9.17 3.06 17.56
N GLY A 75 8.67 3.14 16.32
CA GLY A 75 8.75 2.04 15.34
C GLY A 75 9.41 2.37 14.01
N ALA A 76 9.65 3.66 13.72
CA ALA A 76 10.21 4.07 12.42
C ALA A 76 10.83 5.47 12.49
N THR A 77 11.59 5.83 11.45
CA THR A 77 11.95 7.23 11.16
C THR A 77 11.04 7.72 10.04
N ILE A 78 10.31 8.78 10.29
CA ILE A 78 9.28 9.32 9.40
C ILE A 78 9.70 10.71 8.93
N PRO A 79 10.00 10.94 7.65
CA PRO A 79 10.18 12.26 7.08
C PRO A 79 8.82 12.96 6.98
N VAL A 80 8.78 14.22 7.38
CA VAL A 80 7.57 15.03 7.41
C VAL A 80 7.83 16.35 6.71
N PHE A 81 7.09 16.64 5.67
CA PHE A 81 7.06 17.96 5.05
C PHE A 81 5.98 18.78 5.74
N HIS A 82 6.33 20.00 6.20
CA HIS A 82 5.37 20.81 6.95
C HIS A 82 5.46 22.28 6.64
N LYS A 83 4.32 22.98 6.71
CA LYS A 83 4.20 24.42 6.47
C LYS A 83 2.91 24.98 7.06
N GLY A 84 2.95 26.28 7.40
CA GLY A 84 1.82 27.04 7.91
C GLY A 84 1.79 27.10 9.44
N ASP A 85 0.90 27.95 9.98
CA ASP A 85 0.81 28.27 11.42
C ASP A 85 -0.61 28.24 11.99
N GLY A 86 -1.58 27.74 11.20
CA GLY A 86 -2.98 27.59 11.63
C GLY A 86 -3.27 26.28 12.36
N PRO A 87 -4.54 25.88 12.45
CA PRO A 87 -4.93 24.60 13.06
C PRO A 87 -4.22 23.42 12.37
N PRO A 88 -3.73 22.41 13.15
CA PRO A 88 -2.94 21.32 12.60
C PRO A 88 -3.77 20.37 11.74
N VAL A 89 -3.25 20.04 10.55
CA VAL A 89 -3.81 19.08 9.59
C VAL A 89 -2.74 18.07 9.18
N LEU A 90 -3.01 16.81 9.40
CA LEU A 90 -2.23 15.67 8.94
C LEU A 90 -2.77 15.16 7.61
N LEU A 91 -1.91 14.99 6.59
CA LEU A 91 -2.27 14.47 5.27
C LEU A 91 -1.57 13.14 5.03
N LEU A 92 -2.34 12.05 4.85
CA LEU A 92 -1.83 10.70 4.66
C LEU A 92 -2.09 10.20 3.24
N HIS A 93 -1.01 9.79 2.54
CA HIS A 93 -1.05 9.27 1.19
C HIS A 93 -1.45 7.78 1.12
N GLY A 94 -1.70 7.28 -0.08
CA GLY A 94 -2.07 5.91 -0.37
C GLY A 94 -0.94 5.02 -0.91
N TYR A 95 -1.33 3.94 -1.58
CA TYR A 95 -0.45 3.01 -2.28
C TYR A 95 -0.64 3.19 -3.80
N PRO A 96 0.43 3.23 -4.57
CA PRO A 96 1.87 3.25 -4.28
C PRO A 96 2.45 4.68 -4.21
N GLU A 97 1.86 5.53 -3.43
CA GLU A 97 2.12 6.97 -3.36
C GLU A 97 3.17 7.33 -2.27
N THR A 98 3.48 8.64 -2.22
CA THR A 98 4.30 9.28 -1.19
C THR A 98 3.70 10.63 -0.81
N HIS A 99 4.36 11.40 0.07
CA HIS A 99 4.00 12.78 0.39
C HIS A 99 3.71 13.65 -0.85
N VAL A 100 4.35 13.35 -1.99
CA VAL A 100 4.20 14.08 -3.26
C VAL A 100 2.77 14.10 -3.78
N THR A 101 1.96 13.11 -3.48
CA THR A 101 0.52 13.07 -3.85
C THR A 101 -0.21 14.36 -3.45
N TRP A 102 0.22 14.99 -2.37
CA TRP A 102 -0.41 16.20 -1.83
C TRP A 102 0.10 17.53 -2.43
N HIS A 103 0.97 17.48 -3.45
CA HIS A 103 1.65 18.67 -4.00
C HIS A 103 0.70 19.79 -4.47
N LYS A 104 -0.50 19.46 -4.95
CA LYS A 104 -1.51 20.46 -5.35
C LYS A 104 -2.39 20.93 -4.20
N VAL A 105 -2.54 20.13 -3.16
CA VAL A 105 -3.46 20.36 -2.04
C VAL A 105 -2.76 21.00 -0.85
N ALA A 106 -1.62 20.46 -0.42
CA ALA A 106 -0.91 20.91 0.77
C ALA A 106 -0.52 22.40 0.74
N PRO A 107 0.01 22.97 -0.37
CA PRO A 107 0.33 24.40 -0.43
C PRO A 107 -0.91 25.30 -0.33
N ARG A 108 -2.07 24.84 -0.77
CA ARG A 108 -3.32 25.59 -0.64
C ARG A 108 -3.83 25.58 0.78
N LEU A 109 -3.76 24.42 1.46
CA LEU A 109 -4.15 24.28 2.86
C LEU A 109 -3.21 25.06 3.79
N ALA A 110 -1.91 25.09 3.51
CA ALA A 110 -0.90 25.78 4.31
C ALA A 110 -1.11 27.32 4.41
N LYS A 111 -2.00 27.89 3.61
CA LYS A 111 -2.43 29.28 3.74
C LYS A 111 -3.30 29.54 4.97
N ARG A 112 -3.90 28.49 5.57
CA ARG A 112 -4.86 28.59 6.67
C ARG A 112 -4.64 27.58 7.79
N PHE A 113 -3.78 26.57 7.58
CA PHE A 113 -3.54 25.45 8.46
C PHE A 113 -2.04 25.22 8.64
N SER A 114 -1.65 24.65 9.76
CA SER A 114 -0.35 23.99 9.90
C SER A 114 -0.47 22.60 9.30
N VAL A 115 0.12 22.40 8.12
CA VAL A 115 -0.03 21.16 7.32
C VAL A 115 1.18 20.27 7.52
N TYR A 116 0.95 18.98 7.80
CA TYR A 116 1.95 17.94 8.01
C TYR A 116 1.72 16.82 7.02
N VAL A 117 2.74 16.50 6.23
CA VAL A 117 2.68 15.54 5.13
C VAL A 117 3.79 14.51 5.30
N PRO A 118 3.58 13.46 6.12
CA PRO A 118 4.55 12.38 6.29
C PRO A 118 4.51 11.40 5.13
N ASP A 119 5.62 10.67 4.91
CA ASP A 119 5.59 9.38 4.26
C ASP A 119 5.22 8.29 5.29
N LEU A 120 4.30 7.40 4.96
CA LEU A 120 3.99 6.25 5.80
C LEU A 120 5.22 5.32 5.91
N ARG A 121 5.42 4.62 7.05
CA ARG A 121 6.51 3.65 7.18
C ARG A 121 6.54 2.70 6.00
N GLY A 122 7.72 2.41 5.44
CA GLY A 122 7.90 1.57 4.27
C GLY A 122 7.67 2.26 2.93
N TYR A 123 7.20 3.51 2.93
CA TYR A 123 6.96 4.32 1.73
C TYR A 123 7.95 5.47 1.64
N GLY A 124 8.16 5.95 0.41
CA GLY A 124 8.97 7.12 0.15
C GLY A 124 10.33 7.08 0.86
N ASP A 125 10.61 8.11 1.59
CA ASP A 125 11.85 8.28 2.36
C ASP A 125 11.75 7.76 3.81
N SER A 126 10.61 7.24 4.24
CA SER A 126 10.44 6.60 5.55
C SER A 126 11.29 5.34 5.68
N SER A 127 11.75 5.08 6.89
CA SER A 127 12.48 3.85 7.18
C SER A 127 11.63 2.61 6.93
N ARG A 128 12.32 1.50 6.66
CA ARG A 128 11.74 0.17 6.40
C ARG A 128 12.16 -0.80 7.50
N PRO A 129 11.54 -0.71 8.69
CA PRO A 129 11.83 -1.65 9.78
C PRO A 129 11.47 -3.09 9.36
N ALA A 130 12.11 -4.08 9.98
CA ALA A 130 11.71 -5.48 9.81
C ALA A 130 10.22 -5.63 10.10
N ASP A 131 9.54 -6.50 9.37
CA ASP A 131 8.08 -6.65 9.41
C ASP A 131 7.54 -7.18 10.76
N GLY A 132 8.36 -7.93 11.50
CA GLY A 132 7.99 -8.56 12.76
C GLY A 132 7.10 -9.80 12.55
N ASP A 133 6.75 -10.46 13.67
CA ASP A 133 5.88 -11.62 13.62
C ASP A 133 4.51 -11.25 13.04
N ARG A 134 4.06 -12.02 12.03
CA ARG A 134 2.80 -11.79 11.29
C ARG A 134 2.65 -10.36 10.77
N HIS A 135 3.76 -9.74 10.34
CA HIS A 135 3.81 -8.37 9.77
C HIS A 135 3.29 -7.28 10.72
N VAL A 136 3.36 -7.47 12.04
CA VAL A 136 2.80 -6.55 13.04
C VAL A 136 3.32 -5.12 12.88
N ASN A 137 4.59 -4.97 12.46
CA ASN A 137 5.22 -3.66 12.28
C ASN A 137 4.65 -2.86 11.08
N TYR A 138 3.95 -3.51 10.15
CA TYR A 138 3.27 -2.86 9.04
C TYR A 138 1.74 -2.88 9.18
N SER A 139 1.24 -3.19 10.37
CA SER A 139 -0.18 -3.08 10.67
C SER A 139 -0.63 -1.61 10.65
N PHE A 140 -1.89 -1.37 10.30
CA PHE A 140 -2.46 -0.01 10.37
C PHE A 140 -2.43 0.57 11.78
N ARG A 141 -2.38 -0.27 12.81
CA ARG A 141 -2.20 0.15 14.20
C ARG A 141 -0.81 0.72 14.45
N ALA A 142 0.23 0.04 13.98
CA ALA A 142 1.60 0.52 14.08
C ALA A 142 1.78 1.83 13.29
N MET A 143 1.23 1.90 12.07
CA MET A 143 1.26 3.12 11.27
C MET A 143 0.47 4.27 11.92
N ALA A 144 -0.67 3.99 12.57
CA ALA A 144 -1.43 5.00 13.30
C ALA A 144 -0.67 5.54 14.51
N LEU A 145 0.07 4.68 15.22
CA LEU A 145 0.93 5.10 16.33
C LEU A 145 2.03 6.04 15.85
N ASP A 146 2.68 5.76 14.71
CA ASP A 146 3.65 6.68 14.12
C ASP A 146 3.05 8.08 13.92
N GLN A 147 1.81 8.16 13.44
CA GLN A 147 1.19 9.46 13.17
C GLN A 147 0.88 10.23 14.46
N ILE A 148 0.49 9.55 15.53
CA ILE A 148 0.32 10.16 16.86
C ILE A 148 1.65 10.70 17.38
N GLU A 149 2.70 9.89 17.31
CA GLU A 149 4.03 10.29 17.78
C GLU A 149 4.60 11.42 16.91
N THR A 150 4.37 11.37 15.61
CA THR A 150 4.71 12.46 14.68
C THR A 150 4.03 13.78 15.06
N MET A 151 2.72 13.75 15.26
CA MET A 151 2.00 14.99 15.60
C MET A 151 2.37 15.53 16.99
N ARG A 152 2.65 14.64 17.95
CA ARG A 152 3.18 15.03 19.28
C ARG A 152 4.55 15.64 19.21
N HIS A 153 5.44 15.17 18.32
CA HIS A 153 6.74 15.79 18.07
C HIS A 153 6.61 17.27 17.73
N PHE A 154 5.57 17.64 16.97
CA PHE A 154 5.24 19.03 16.64
C PHE A 154 4.36 19.74 17.69
N GLY A 155 4.12 19.12 18.85
CA GLY A 155 3.33 19.71 19.94
C GLY A 155 1.82 19.62 19.77
N HIS A 156 1.31 18.75 18.91
CA HIS A 156 -0.12 18.63 18.62
C HIS A 156 -0.74 17.34 19.22
N GLU A 157 -1.54 17.51 20.26
CA GLU A 157 -2.33 16.41 20.85
C GLU A 157 -3.64 16.18 20.10
N GLN A 158 -4.15 17.20 19.39
CA GLN A 158 -5.39 17.15 18.63
C GLN A 158 -5.24 17.81 17.27
N PHE A 159 -5.66 17.13 16.21
CA PHE A 159 -5.49 17.58 14.83
C PHE A 159 -6.62 17.13 13.91
N LEU A 160 -6.67 17.72 12.72
CA LEU A 160 -7.51 17.30 11.61
C LEU A 160 -6.75 16.27 10.75
N VAL A 161 -7.47 15.38 10.07
CA VAL A 161 -6.86 14.38 9.20
C VAL A 161 -7.53 14.40 7.82
N GLY A 162 -6.73 14.52 6.77
CA GLY A 162 -7.11 14.20 5.38
C GLY A 162 -6.32 12.99 4.92
N ALA A 163 -6.99 11.96 4.40
CA ALA A 163 -6.31 10.72 4.08
C ALA A 163 -6.90 10.02 2.86
N HIS A 164 -6.03 9.48 2.02
CA HIS A 164 -6.38 8.81 0.77
C HIS A 164 -5.97 7.34 0.80
N ASP A 165 -6.76 6.45 0.20
CA ASP A 165 -6.50 5.01 0.01
C ASP A 165 -5.93 4.31 1.26
N ARG A 166 -4.70 3.82 1.24
CA ARG A 166 -4.05 3.15 2.39
C ARG A 166 -3.89 4.10 3.58
N GLY A 167 -3.59 5.37 3.34
CA GLY A 167 -3.57 6.39 4.39
C GLY A 167 -4.92 6.57 5.06
N ALA A 168 -6.03 6.44 4.32
CA ALA A 168 -7.37 6.49 4.89
C ALA A 168 -7.68 5.26 5.77
N ARG A 169 -7.08 4.10 5.50
CA ARG A 169 -7.16 2.93 6.41
C ARG A 169 -6.38 3.18 7.70
N VAL A 170 -5.20 3.81 7.60
CA VAL A 170 -4.44 4.26 8.78
C VAL A 170 -5.24 5.28 9.57
N ALA A 171 -5.85 6.27 8.91
CA ALA A 171 -6.69 7.29 9.55
C ALA A 171 -7.94 6.68 10.22
N HIS A 172 -8.58 5.70 9.60
CA HIS A 172 -9.67 4.95 10.22
C HIS A 172 -9.21 4.25 11.50
N ARG A 173 -8.05 3.58 11.46
CA ARG A 173 -7.47 2.94 12.64
C ARG A 173 -7.10 3.95 13.72
N LEU A 174 -6.54 5.09 13.33
CA LEU A 174 -6.20 6.20 14.21
C LEU A 174 -7.44 6.74 14.94
N CYS A 175 -8.58 6.90 14.26
CA CYS A 175 -9.84 7.30 14.88
C CYS A 175 -10.33 6.29 15.92
N LEU A 176 -10.13 4.98 15.69
CA LEU A 176 -10.55 3.94 16.62
C LEU A 176 -9.66 3.84 17.86
N ASP A 177 -8.33 3.94 17.66
CA ASP A 177 -7.37 3.75 18.77
C ASP A 177 -7.10 5.07 19.54
N PHE A 178 -7.20 6.22 18.86
CA PHE A 178 -6.90 7.54 19.41
C PHE A 178 -8.01 8.56 19.16
N PRO A 179 -9.27 8.28 19.56
CA PRO A 179 -10.42 9.12 19.22
C PRO A 179 -10.31 10.55 19.78
N LYS A 180 -9.54 10.76 20.85
CA LYS A 180 -9.35 12.08 21.45
C LYS A 180 -8.38 12.97 20.66
N SER A 181 -7.53 12.38 19.81
CA SER A 181 -6.54 13.12 19.01
C SER A 181 -7.09 13.59 17.67
N VAL A 182 -8.13 12.94 17.13
CA VAL A 182 -8.71 13.29 15.83
C VAL A 182 -9.94 14.17 16.01
N LYS A 183 -9.83 15.46 15.67
CA LYS A 183 -10.97 16.40 15.71
C LYS A 183 -11.99 16.15 14.60
N LYS A 184 -11.50 15.96 13.38
CA LYS A 184 -12.29 15.62 12.19
C LYS A 184 -11.43 14.81 11.24
N VAL A 185 -12.03 13.94 10.47
CA VAL A 185 -11.37 13.13 9.45
C VAL A 185 -12.10 13.24 8.12
N CYS A 186 -11.33 13.34 7.04
CA CYS A 186 -11.79 13.18 5.66
C CYS A 186 -11.11 11.94 5.08
N LEU A 187 -11.89 10.90 4.80
CA LEU A 187 -11.43 9.66 4.16
C LEU A 187 -11.81 9.71 2.68
N MET A 188 -10.82 9.57 1.82
CA MET A 188 -10.98 9.68 0.38
C MET A 188 -10.65 8.35 -0.30
N ASP A 189 -11.51 7.97 -1.24
CA ASP A 189 -11.37 6.81 -2.12
C ASP A 189 -11.09 5.50 -1.37
N ILE A 190 -11.89 5.22 -0.32
CA ILE A 190 -11.74 4.02 0.49
C ILE A 190 -13.04 3.63 1.20
N ALA A 191 -13.31 2.35 1.27
CA ALA A 191 -14.35 1.76 2.11
C ALA A 191 -13.73 1.00 3.30
N PRO A 192 -14.46 0.83 4.42
CA PRO A 192 -13.98 0.04 5.55
C PRO A 192 -13.58 -1.38 5.12
N THR A 193 -12.41 -1.83 5.53
CA THR A 193 -11.83 -3.14 5.14
C THR A 193 -12.79 -4.31 5.35
N LEU A 194 -13.47 -4.34 6.51
CA LEU A 194 -14.43 -5.40 6.83
C LEU A 194 -15.62 -5.42 5.86
N THR A 195 -16.12 -4.24 5.47
CA THR A 195 -17.20 -4.11 4.49
C THR A 195 -16.76 -4.62 3.13
N MET A 196 -15.56 -4.26 2.68
CA MET A 196 -15.00 -4.72 1.41
C MET A 196 -14.92 -6.25 1.37
N TYR A 197 -14.35 -6.89 2.38
CA TYR A 197 -14.27 -8.36 2.43
C TYR A 197 -15.64 -9.04 2.47
N ARG A 198 -16.60 -8.50 3.23
CA ARG A 198 -17.95 -9.09 3.33
C ARG A 198 -18.77 -8.96 2.05
N GLN A 199 -18.50 -7.94 1.24
CA GLN A 199 -19.22 -7.66 0.01
C GLN A 199 -18.44 -8.06 -1.25
N THR A 200 -17.32 -8.76 -1.09
CA THR A 200 -16.51 -9.22 -2.23
C THR A 200 -17.31 -10.18 -3.11
N ASN A 201 -17.36 -9.85 -4.39
CA ASN A 201 -17.88 -10.68 -5.46
C ASN A 201 -16.85 -10.75 -6.60
N GLN A 202 -17.18 -11.45 -7.69
CA GLN A 202 -16.27 -11.62 -8.83
C GLN A 202 -15.87 -10.29 -9.45
N GLU A 203 -16.83 -9.37 -9.64
CA GLU A 203 -16.56 -8.05 -10.23
C GLU A 203 -15.59 -7.25 -9.36
N PHE A 204 -15.87 -7.18 -8.07
CA PHE A 204 -15.01 -6.49 -7.10
C PHE A 204 -13.60 -7.09 -7.07
N ALA A 205 -13.48 -8.42 -6.94
CA ALA A 205 -12.19 -9.09 -6.91
C ALA A 205 -11.38 -8.88 -8.19
N THR A 206 -12.05 -8.77 -9.36
CA THR A 206 -11.40 -8.51 -10.63
C THR A 206 -10.88 -7.07 -10.72
N LYS A 207 -11.69 -6.09 -10.31
CA LYS A 207 -11.30 -4.66 -10.31
C LYS A 207 -10.20 -4.39 -9.28
N TYR A 208 -10.33 -4.98 -8.09
CA TYR A 208 -9.39 -4.82 -6.97
C TYR A 208 -8.36 -5.97 -6.89
N MET A 209 -7.95 -6.53 -8.03
CA MET A 209 -7.02 -7.66 -8.12
C MET A 209 -5.74 -7.43 -7.29
N TRP A 210 -5.18 -6.23 -7.30
CA TRP A 210 -3.97 -5.86 -6.55
C TRP A 210 -4.11 -6.06 -5.05
N TRP A 211 -5.28 -5.75 -4.50
CA TRP A 211 -5.57 -5.97 -3.10
C TRP A 211 -5.48 -7.45 -2.71
N PHE A 212 -6.09 -8.32 -3.52
CA PHE A 212 -6.08 -9.76 -3.27
C PHE A 212 -4.72 -10.39 -3.59
N PHE A 213 -3.97 -9.82 -4.52
CA PHE A 213 -2.62 -10.24 -4.85
C PHE A 213 -1.63 -9.92 -3.71
N LEU A 214 -1.66 -8.68 -3.19
CA LEU A 214 -0.70 -8.21 -2.18
C LEU A 214 -0.89 -8.86 -0.80
N ILE A 215 -2.02 -9.51 -0.53
CA ILE A 215 -2.26 -10.24 0.72
C ILE A 215 -1.95 -11.74 0.62
N GLN A 216 -1.42 -12.21 -0.50
CA GLN A 216 -0.98 -13.60 -0.62
C GLN A 216 0.23 -13.87 0.27
N ALA A 217 0.42 -15.16 0.59
CA ALA A 217 1.54 -15.59 1.43
C ALA A 217 2.89 -15.25 0.77
N ALA A 218 3.81 -14.72 1.56
CA ALA A 218 5.19 -14.53 1.13
C ALA A 218 5.82 -15.86 0.70
N PRO A 219 6.70 -15.87 -0.32
CA PRO A 219 7.26 -14.72 -1.06
C PRO A 219 6.54 -14.41 -2.39
N LEU A 220 5.29 -14.86 -2.58
CA LEU A 220 4.64 -14.80 -3.90
C LEU A 220 4.51 -13.37 -4.45
N PRO A 221 3.95 -12.38 -3.71
CA PRO A 221 3.86 -11.01 -4.21
C PRO A 221 5.24 -10.38 -4.42
N GLU A 222 6.13 -10.52 -3.46
CA GLU A 222 7.47 -9.94 -3.47
C GLU A 222 8.28 -10.47 -4.66
N HIS A 223 8.23 -11.77 -4.90
CA HIS A 223 8.94 -12.41 -6.00
C HIS A 223 8.41 -11.91 -7.35
N LEU A 224 7.09 -11.92 -7.55
CA LEU A 224 6.49 -11.51 -8.82
C LEU A 224 6.69 -10.03 -9.11
N ILE A 225 6.60 -9.16 -8.10
CA ILE A 225 6.91 -7.73 -8.23
C ILE A 225 8.40 -7.54 -8.53
N GLY A 226 9.26 -8.30 -7.87
CA GLY A 226 10.70 -8.22 -8.03
C GLY A 226 11.21 -8.63 -9.41
N LEU A 227 10.45 -9.41 -10.20
CA LEU A 227 10.82 -9.77 -11.57
C LEU A 227 10.83 -8.56 -12.51
N ASP A 228 9.88 -7.63 -12.37
CA ASP A 228 9.82 -6.38 -13.12
C ASP A 228 9.05 -5.31 -12.34
N PRO A 229 9.70 -4.63 -11.40
CA PRO A 229 9.07 -3.61 -10.57
C PRO A 229 8.56 -2.40 -11.38
N GLN A 230 9.24 -2.06 -12.48
CA GLN A 230 8.87 -0.92 -13.31
C GLN A 230 7.58 -1.20 -14.09
N TYR A 231 7.46 -2.40 -14.67
CA TYR A 231 6.22 -2.83 -15.32
C TYR A 231 5.06 -2.88 -14.33
N TYR A 232 5.29 -3.50 -13.17
CA TYR A 232 4.28 -3.59 -12.12
C TYR A 232 3.74 -2.22 -11.69
N LEU A 233 4.65 -1.28 -11.38
CA LEU A 233 4.28 0.08 -10.98
C LEU A 233 3.57 0.83 -12.12
N GLY A 234 4.07 0.69 -13.35
CA GLY A 234 3.48 1.30 -14.54
C GLY A 234 2.03 0.86 -14.78
N GLU A 235 1.72 -0.42 -14.57
CA GLU A 235 0.35 -0.93 -14.72
C GLU A 235 -0.60 -0.42 -13.63
N ILE A 236 -0.13 -0.25 -12.39
CA ILE A 236 -0.93 0.34 -11.33
C ILE A 236 -1.24 1.81 -11.63
N LEU A 237 -0.25 2.59 -12.04
CA LEU A 237 -0.41 4.02 -12.33
C LEU A 237 -1.33 4.26 -13.53
N LYS A 238 -1.21 3.46 -14.61
CA LYS A 238 -2.12 3.53 -15.76
C LYS A 238 -3.58 3.29 -15.38
N ARG A 239 -3.84 2.36 -14.48
CA ARG A 239 -5.21 2.11 -13.99
C ARG A 239 -5.75 3.30 -13.21
N ALA A 240 -4.96 3.87 -12.32
CA ALA A 240 -5.35 5.06 -11.58
C ALA A 240 -5.69 6.25 -12.50
N GLU A 241 -4.94 6.44 -13.59
CA GLU A 241 -5.23 7.45 -14.60
C GLU A 241 -6.54 7.17 -15.35
N GLN A 242 -6.81 5.92 -15.71
CA GLN A 242 -8.04 5.51 -16.39
C GLN A 242 -9.25 5.71 -15.49
N ASP A 243 -9.15 5.36 -14.22
CA ASP A 243 -10.22 5.55 -13.24
C ASP A 243 -10.50 7.04 -13.01
N ALA A 244 -9.47 7.89 -12.93
CA ALA A 244 -9.60 9.34 -12.77
C ALA A 244 -10.23 10.02 -14.00
N GLY A 245 -10.10 9.45 -15.20
CA GLY A 245 -10.72 9.92 -16.45
C GLY A 245 -12.15 9.40 -16.68
N SER A 246 -12.64 8.52 -15.82
CA SER A 246 -14.00 7.97 -15.94
C SER A 246 -15.06 9.01 -15.55
N PRO A 247 -16.16 9.15 -16.30
CA PRO A 247 -17.26 10.07 -15.96
C PRO A 247 -17.97 9.71 -14.66
N HIS A 248 -17.57 8.62 -13.99
CA HIS A 248 -18.12 8.16 -12.70
C HIS A 248 -17.09 8.22 -11.55
N ALA A 249 -15.93 8.87 -11.74
CA ALA A 249 -14.93 9.12 -10.71
C ALA A 249 -15.25 10.40 -9.91
#